data_ffded296b7295c73bda7131d7f63a95d
#
_entry.id   ffded296b7295c73bda7131d7f63a95d
#
_cell.length_a   1.000
_cell.length_b   1.000
_cell.length_c   1.000
_cell.angle_alpha   90.00
_cell.angle_beta   90.00
_cell.angle_gamma   90.00
#
_symmetry.space_group_name_H-M   'P 1'
#
loop_
_entity.id
_entity.type
_entity.pdbx_description
1 polymer ?
#
loop_
_entity_poly.entity_id
_entity_poly.type
_entity_poly.pdbx_seq_one_letter_code
_entity_poly.pdbx_strand_id
1 'polypeptide(L)'
;RQEEITGSPVVTQQIMDSLAANDLPATEENVQDSAEALAQAASIPEITKQAMSYLLKNDMEPTIRNLYLSNYSSSAENIVEPEQSGIDFESLMPQIREIIAEAGLSDDEHAVDNSKWLVANQIPLTPENLQYLTDLQGLSDDLQTDHIDWNQIVDSMAKAIAAGKRPADASMTVSYTH
;
A
#
# COMPACT_ATOMS: atom_id res chain seq x y z
N ARG A 1 19.30 5.50 3.29
CA ARG A 1 18.41 5.94 2.21
C ARG A 1 17.64 7.22 2.58
N GLN A 2 17.08 7.28 3.77
CA GLN A 2 16.30 8.44 4.21
C GLN A 2 17.11 9.74 4.19
N GLU A 3 18.34 9.70 4.68
CA GLU A 3 19.23 10.86 4.69
C GLU A 3 19.63 11.29 3.27
N GLU A 4 19.80 10.32 2.38
CA GLU A 4 20.13 10.60 0.98
C GLU A 4 18.98 11.33 0.28
N ILE A 5 17.73 11.00 0.62
CA ILE A 5 16.56 11.60 0.01
C ILE A 5 16.36 13.03 0.49
N THR A 6 16.38 13.28 1.80
CA THR A 6 16.06 14.58 2.36
C THR A 6 17.08 15.65 2.01
N GLY A 7 18.33 15.27 1.79
CA GLY A 7 19.40 16.23 1.46
C GLY A 7 19.75 16.28 -0.03
N SER A 8 19.09 15.50 -0.88
CA SER A 8 19.46 15.38 -2.29
C SER A 8 18.94 16.54 -3.14
N PRO A 9 19.83 17.26 -3.87
CA PRO A 9 19.37 18.29 -4.80
C PRO A 9 18.52 17.73 -5.94
N VAL A 10 18.79 16.49 -6.39
CA VAL A 10 18.02 15.83 -7.45
C VAL A 10 16.60 15.60 -7.00
N VAL A 11 16.42 15.06 -5.79
CA VAL A 11 15.10 14.80 -5.21
C VAL A 11 14.34 16.11 -4.99
N THR A 12 15.03 17.13 -4.48
CA THR A 12 14.41 18.44 -4.28
C THR A 12 13.88 18.99 -5.60
N GLN A 13 14.65 18.88 -6.68
CA GLN A 13 14.24 19.36 -8.00
C GLN A 13 13.04 18.57 -8.53
N GLN A 14 13.02 17.24 -8.33
CA GLN A 14 11.88 16.42 -8.73
C GLN A 14 10.61 16.84 -8.00
N ILE A 15 10.71 17.12 -6.71
CA ILE A 15 9.57 17.59 -5.92
C ILE A 15 9.09 18.94 -6.43
N MET A 16 9.99 19.87 -6.68
CA MET A 16 9.62 21.19 -7.19
C MET A 16 8.96 21.11 -8.56
N ASP A 17 9.48 20.27 -9.45
CA ASP A 17 8.91 20.06 -10.78
C ASP A 17 7.50 19.47 -10.69
N SER A 18 7.29 18.53 -9.78
CA SER A 18 5.97 17.91 -9.59
C SER A 18 4.96 18.91 -9.00
N LEU A 19 5.41 19.74 -8.05
CA LEU A 19 4.56 20.80 -7.51
C LEU A 19 4.12 21.75 -8.62
N ALA A 20 5.07 22.20 -9.43
CA ALA A 20 4.79 23.10 -10.56
C ALA A 20 3.82 22.46 -11.56
N ALA A 21 3.99 21.18 -11.86
CA ALA A 21 3.12 20.45 -12.79
C ALA A 21 1.68 20.35 -12.26
N ASN A 22 1.48 20.48 -10.97
CA ASN A 22 0.16 20.44 -10.33
C ASN A 22 -0.32 21.83 -9.88
N ASP A 23 0.28 22.89 -10.44
CA ASP A 23 -0.07 24.29 -10.16
C ASP A 23 0.06 24.66 -8.68
N LEU A 24 1.04 24.10 -8.00
CA LEU A 24 1.30 24.33 -6.59
C LEU A 24 2.57 25.16 -6.40
N PRO A 25 2.62 26.02 -5.40
CA PRO A 25 3.85 26.79 -5.11
C PRO A 25 4.90 25.89 -4.46
N ALA A 26 6.15 26.11 -4.85
CA ALA A 26 7.30 25.41 -4.28
C ALA A 26 7.73 26.12 -2.99
N THR A 27 6.82 26.23 -2.03
CA THR A 27 7.13 26.80 -0.71
C THR A 27 8.08 25.88 0.03
N GLU A 28 8.81 26.44 1.00
CA GLU A 28 9.68 25.65 1.85
C GLU A 28 8.91 24.52 2.53
N GLU A 29 7.69 24.82 3.02
CA GLU A 29 6.83 23.83 3.68
C GLU A 29 6.47 22.69 2.72
N ASN A 30 5.99 23.01 1.50
CA ASN A 30 5.60 21.98 0.54
C ASN A 30 6.79 21.12 0.13
N VAL A 31 7.95 21.72 -0.08
CA VAL A 31 9.14 20.98 -0.48
C VAL A 31 9.63 20.09 0.68
N GLN A 32 9.71 20.64 1.87
CA GLN A 32 10.21 19.91 3.03
C GLN A 32 9.28 18.78 3.45
N ASP A 33 7.96 19.05 3.51
CA ASP A 33 6.98 18.01 3.85
C ASP A 33 6.99 16.88 2.83
N SER A 34 7.15 17.22 1.55
CA SER A 34 7.24 16.21 0.50
C SER A 34 8.51 15.38 0.62
N ALA A 35 9.65 16.02 0.90
CA ALA A 35 10.92 15.31 1.10
C ALA A 35 10.84 14.36 2.29
N GLU A 36 10.24 14.80 3.39
CA GLU A 36 10.07 13.97 4.58
C GLU A 36 9.15 12.78 4.31
N ALA A 37 8.03 13.01 3.61
CA ALA A 37 7.10 11.93 3.25
C ALA A 37 7.77 10.92 2.31
N LEU A 38 8.53 11.39 1.34
CA LEU A 38 9.26 10.52 0.43
C LEU A 38 10.29 9.67 1.18
N ALA A 39 11.03 10.29 2.11
CA ALA A 39 11.99 9.57 2.95
C ALA A 39 11.28 8.51 3.82
N GLN A 40 10.11 8.84 4.33
CA GLN A 40 9.29 7.91 5.10
C GLN A 40 8.88 6.71 4.25
N ALA A 41 8.38 6.96 3.03
CA ALA A 41 8.02 5.91 2.08
C ALA A 41 9.22 5.03 1.75
N ALA A 42 10.38 5.64 1.49
CA ALA A 42 11.60 4.92 1.13
C ALA A 42 12.18 4.10 2.29
N SER A 43 11.78 4.38 3.52
CA SER A 43 12.23 3.64 4.70
C SER A 43 11.46 2.34 4.92
N ILE A 44 10.35 2.12 4.21
CA ILE A 44 9.52 0.92 4.36
C ILE A 44 10.19 -0.21 3.57
N PRO A 45 10.70 -1.27 4.26
CA PRO A 45 11.43 -2.33 3.55
C PRO A 45 10.49 -3.33 2.89
N GLU A 46 9.34 -3.57 3.49
CA GLU A 46 8.34 -4.52 3.02
C GLU A 46 7.03 -4.25 3.75
N ILE A 47 5.96 -4.86 3.27
CA ILE A 47 4.70 -4.87 4.00
C ILE A 47 4.49 -6.30 4.49
N THR A 48 4.55 -6.49 5.81
CA THR A 48 4.42 -7.82 6.42
C THR A 48 2.97 -8.29 6.38
N LYS A 49 2.75 -9.60 6.56
CA LYS A 49 1.40 -10.16 6.70
C LYS A 49 0.67 -9.52 7.87
N GLN A 50 1.37 -9.25 8.96
CA GLN A 50 0.80 -8.56 10.10
C GLN A 50 0.30 -7.16 9.73
N ALA A 51 1.12 -6.41 8.98
CA ALA A 51 0.73 -5.09 8.53
C ALA A 51 -0.45 -5.15 7.57
N MET A 52 -0.46 -6.12 6.66
CA MET A 52 -1.59 -6.32 5.73
C MET A 52 -2.88 -6.58 6.50
N SER A 53 -2.83 -7.48 7.48
CA SER A 53 -3.99 -7.77 8.33
C SER A 53 -4.47 -6.53 9.07
N TYR A 54 -3.54 -5.79 9.65
CA TYR A 54 -3.86 -4.57 10.39
C TYR A 54 -4.57 -3.54 9.51
N LEU A 55 -4.03 -3.29 8.32
CA LEU A 55 -4.60 -2.33 7.37
C LEU A 55 -5.99 -2.75 6.93
N LEU A 56 -6.16 -4.03 6.60
CA LEU A 56 -7.45 -4.56 6.13
C LEU A 56 -8.50 -4.55 7.23
N LYS A 57 -8.16 -4.99 8.44
CA LYS A 57 -9.09 -5.03 9.56
C LYS A 57 -9.56 -3.66 10.02
N ASN A 58 -8.72 -2.65 9.86
CA ASN A 58 -9.01 -1.29 10.29
C ASN A 58 -9.47 -0.37 9.16
N ASP A 59 -9.74 -0.94 7.99
CA ASP A 59 -10.23 -0.19 6.83
C ASP A 59 -9.35 1.02 6.49
N MET A 60 -8.04 0.84 6.58
CA MET A 60 -7.07 1.91 6.36
C MET A 60 -6.63 1.93 4.90
N GLU A 61 -6.56 3.12 4.33
CA GLU A 61 -6.06 3.29 2.97
C GLU A 61 -4.53 3.10 2.92
N PRO A 62 -3.98 2.67 1.78
CA PRO A 62 -2.53 2.40 1.63
C PRO A 62 -1.73 3.67 1.40
N THR A 63 -1.88 4.64 2.29
CA THR A 63 -1.11 5.88 2.24
C THR A 63 0.28 5.67 2.79
N ILE A 64 1.19 6.58 2.46
CA ILE A 64 2.55 6.56 3.02
C ILE A 64 2.48 6.50 4.55
N ARG A 65 1.66 7.37 5.16
CA ARG A 65 1.50 7.41 6.62
C ARG A 65 1.03 6.09 7.18
N ASN A 66 -0.04 5.53 6.62
CA ASN A 66 -0.64 4.30 7.13
C ASN A 66 0.28 3.10 6.98
N LEU A 67 0.97 3.00 5.84
CA LEU A 67 1.92 1.91 5.60
C LEU A 67 3.11 2.02 6.55
N TYR A 68 3.61 3.22 6.75
CA TYR A 68 4.70 3.44 7.70
C TYR A 68 4.27 3.06 9.12
N LEU A 69 3.11 3.54 9.57
CA LEU A 69 2.59 3.27 10.91
C LEU A 69 2.31 1.78 11.12
N SER A 70 1.81 1.09 10.10
CA SER A 70 1.46 -0.34 10.22
C SER A 70 2.67 -1.21 10.54
N ASN A 71 3.88 -0.79 10.14
CA ASN A 71 5.10 -1.51 10.50
C ASN A 71 5.35 -1.55 12.00
N TYR A 72 4.84 -0.58 12.72
CA TYR A 72 5.02 -0.49 14.18
C TYR A 72 3.78 -0.95 14.94
N SER A 73 2.60 -0.63 14.41
CA SER A 73 1.33 -0.89 15.11
C SER A 73 0.84 -2.32 14.95
N SER A 74 1.35 -3.06 13.97
CA SER A 74 0.87 -4.40 13.63
C SER A 74 1.58 -5.53 14.35
N SER A 75 2.56 -5.23 15.20
CA SER A 75 3.38 -6.28 15.85
C SER A 75 2.57 -7.23 16.71
N ALA A 76 1.40 -6.80 17.21
CA ALA A 76 0.53 -7.63 18.03
C ALA A 76 -0.47 -8.46 17.22
N GLU A 77 -0.49 -8.30 15.88
CA GLU A 77 -1.40 -9.08 15.03
C GLU A 77 -1.00 -10.55 15.03
N ASN A 78 -1.98 -11.40 15.29
CA ASN A 78 -1.78 -12.84 15.27
C ASN A 78 -2.28 -13.39 13.93
N ILE A 79 -1.37 -13.85 13.10
CA ILE A 79 -1.68 -14.36 11.76
C ILE A 79 -1.96 -15.86 11.84
N VAL A 80 -3.08 -16.27 11.24
CA VAL A 80 -3.48 -17.67 11.13
C VAL A 80 -3.29 -18.09 9.67
N GLU A 81 -2.47 -19.11 9.46
CA GLU A 81 -2.33 -19.70 8.12
C GLU A 81 -3.56 -20.57 7.81
N PRO A 82 -4.05 -20.60 6.56
CA PRO A 82 -5.27 -21.34 6.22
C PRO A 82 -5.24 -22.81 6.65
N GLU A 83 -4.09 -23.47 6.51
CA GLU A 83 -3.92 -24.91 6.87
C GLU A 83 -4.13 -25.15 8.36
N GLN A 84 -3.94 -24.13 9.18
CA GLN A 84 -4.04 -24.25 10.64
C GLN A 84 -5.36 -23.73 11.18
N SER A 85 -6.23 -23.23 10.31
CA SER A 85 -7.47 -22.58 10.71
C SER A 85 -8.59 -23.56 11.08
N GLY A 86 -8.52 -24.78 10.58
CA GLY A 86 -9.60 -25.76 10.77
C GLY A 86 -10.83 -25.49 9.91
N ILE A 87 -10.76 -24.55 8.98
CA ILE A 87 -11.89 -24.17 8.11
C ILE A 87 -11.97 -25.15 6.94
N ASP A 88 -13.20 -25.59 6.62
CA ASP A 88 -13.47 -26.40 5.43
C ASP A 88 -13.60 -25.49 4.19
N PHE A 89 -12.47 -25.25 3.54
CA PHE A 89 -12.46 -24.37 2.36
C PHE A 89 -13.12 -25.00 1.13
N GLU A 90 -13.20 -26.32 1.06
CA GLU A 90 -13.85 -26.98 -0.09
C GLU A 90 -15.32 -26.56 -0.20
N SER A 91 -16.00 -26.42 0.92
CA SER A 91 -17.39 -25.99 0.94
C SER A 91 -17.56 -24.53 0.56
N LEU A 92 -16.48 -23.72 0.66
CA LEU A 92 -16.50 -22.29 0.34
C LEU A 92 -16.00 -21.98 -1.08
N MET A 93 -15.49 -22.98 -1.81
CA MET A 93 -14.88 -22.74 -3.12
C MET A 93 -15.81 -22.03 -4.12
N PRO A 94 -17.12 -22.36 -4.21
CA PRO A 94 -17.98 -21.62 -5.13
C PRO A 94 -18.02 -20.12 -4.82
N GLN A 95 -18.14 -19.72 -3.56
CA GLN A 95 -18.14 -18.33 -3.16
C GLN A 95 -16.77 -17.68 -3.40
N ILE A 96 -15.69 -18.40 -3.12
CA ILE A 96 -14.33 -17.90 -3.35
C ILE A 96 -14.14 -17.56 -4.83
N ARG A 97 -14.54 -18.47 -5.73
CA ARG A 97 -14.40 -18.25 -7.18
C ARG A 97 -15.24 -17.08 -7.66
N GLU A 98 -16.44 -16.92 -7.10
CA GLU A 98 -17.32 -15.81 -7.44
C GLU A 98 -16.68 -14.47 -7.03
N ILE A 99 -16.11 -14.39 -5.82
CA ILE A 99 -15.44 -13.17 -5.33
C ILE A 99 -14.21 -12.86 -6.17
N ILE A 100 -13.42 -13.87 -6.54
CA ILE A 100 -12.26 -13.68 -7.42
C ILE A 100 -12.67 -13.05 -8.75
N ALA A 101 -13.76 -13.55 -9.34
CA ALA A 101 -14.28 -13.03 -10.61
C ALA A 101 -14.76 -11.58 -10.44
N GLU A 102 -15.50 -11.29 -9.37
CA GLU A 102 -16.00 -9.95 -9.09
C GLU A 102 -14.86 -8.96 -8.84
N ALA A 103 -13.75 -9.43 -8.27
CA ALA A 103 -12.55 -8.59 -8.05
C ALA A 103 -11.78 -8.33 -9.35
N GLY A 104 -12.15 -8.98 -10.46
CA GLY A 104 -11.46 -8.83 -11.73
C GLY A 104 -10.12 -9.53 -11.77
N LEU A 105 -9.90 -10.50 -10.89
CA LEU A 105 -8.65 -11.25 -10.80
C LEU A 105 -8.77 -12.57 -11.55
N SER A 106 -7.61 -13.11 -11.97
CA SER A 106 -7.55 -14.44 -12.55
C SER A 106 -7.85 -15.49 -11.49
N ASP A 107 -8.63 -16.51 -11.86
CA ASP A 107 -8.92 -17.64 -10.97
C ASP A 107 -7.71 -18.59 -10.96
N ASP A 108 -6.70 -18.19 -10.20
CA ASP A 108 -5.47 -18.95 -10.06
C ASP A 108 -5.22 -19.31 -8.59
N GLU A 109 -4.17 -20.08 -8.35
CA GLU A 109 -3.81 -20.55 -7.01
C GLU A 109 -3.55 -19.38 -6.06
N HIS A 110 -2.92 -18.32 -6.55
CA HIS A 110 -2.60 -17.15 -5.73
C HIS A 110 -3.88 -16.45 -5.24
N ALA A 111 -4.84 -16.24 -6.11
CA ALA A 111 -6.11 -15.61 -5.74
C ALA A 111 -6.90 -16.49 -4.77
N VAL A 112 -6.88 -17.81 -4.96
CA VAL A 112 -7.53 -18.76 -4.05
C VAL A 112 -6.83 -18.72 -2.68
N ASP A 113 -5.51 -18.75 -2.64
CA ASP A 113 -4.75 -18.72 -1.39
C ASP A 113 -5.01 -17.41 -0.63
N ASN A 114 -5.06 -16.29 -1.32
CA ASN A 114 -5.38 -14.99 -0.70
C ASN A 114 -6.79 -14.98 -0.13
N SER A 115 -7.74 -15.55 -0.86
CA SER A 115 -9.13 -15.65 -0.36
C SER A 115 -9.20 -16.47 0.92
N LYS A 116 -8.51 -17.61 0.95
CA LYS A 116 -8.43 -18.45 2.14
C LYS A 116 -7.77 -17.73 3.30
N TRP A 117 -6.72 -16.97 3.01
CA TRP A 117 -6.02 -16.21 4.04
C TRP A 117 -6.92 -15.15 4.68
N LEU A 118 -7.70 -14.44 3.87
CA LEU A 118 -8.67 -13.47 4.40
C LEU A 118 -9.66 -14.13 5.34
N VAL A 119 -10.25 -15.25 4.92
CA VAL A 119 -11.21 -15.98 5.74
C VAL A 119 -10.56 -16.49 7.03
N ALA A 120 -9.37 -17.08 6.94
CA ALA A 120 -8.66 -17.62 8.09
C ALA A 120 -8.33 -16.54 9.13
N ASN A 121 -8.14 -15.30 8.70
CA ASN A 121 -7.77 -14.19 9.58
C ASN A 121 -8.97 -13.30 9.93
N GLN A 122 -10.18 -13.77 9.65
CA GLN A 122 -11.43 -13.08 10.01
C GLN A 122 -11.56 -11.71 9.37
N ILE A 123 -11.01 -11.58 8.16
CA ILE A 123 -11.17 -10.39 7.34
C ILE A 123 -12.25 -10.71 6.30
N PRO A 124 -13.27 -9.86 6.14
CA PRO A 124 -14.35 -10.18 5.22
C PRO A 124 -13.84 -10.46 3.80
N LEU A 125 -14.29 -11.56 3.23
CA LEU A 125 -13.95 -11.92 1.85
C LEU A 125 -14.87 -11.14 0.91
N THR A 126 -14.38 -10.00 0.47
CA THR A 126 -15.07 -9.14 -0.48
C THR A 126 -14.15 -8.91 -1.69
N PRO A 127 -14.71 -8.53 -2.84
CA PRO A 127 -13.87 -8.16 -3.98
C PRO A 127 -12.88 -7.05 -3.63
N GLU A 128 -13.31 -6.06 -2.86
CA GLU A 128 -12.48 -4.93 -2.45
C GLU A 128 -11.30 -5.37 -1.58
N ASN A 129 -11.56 -6.20 -0.58
CA ASN A 129 -10.51 -6.69 0.30
C ASN A 129 -9.53 -7.60 -0.43
N LEU A 130 -10.03 -8.44 -1.34
CA LEU A 130 -9.17 -9.32 -2.12
C LEU A 130 -8.27 -8.50 -3.06
N GLN A 131 -8.84 -7.50 -3.71
CA GLN A 131 -8.07 -6.60 -4.57
C GLN A 131 -7.03 -5.83 -3.75
N TYR A 132 -7.42 -5.32 -2.59
CA TYR A 132 -6.50 -4.57 -1.70
C TYR A 132 -5.34 -5.44 -1.24
N LEU A 133 -5.63 -6.68 -0.81
CA LEU A 133 -4.56 -7.61 -0.42
C LEU A 133 -3.59 -7.86 -1.57
N THR A 134 -4.10 -8.07 -2.77
CA THR A 134 -3.30 -8.27 -3.97
C THR A 134 -2.41 -7.06 -4.24
N ASP A 135 -2.97 -5.86 -4.11
CA ASP A 135 -2.24 -4.61 -4.30
C ASP A 135 -1.11 -4.45 -3.26
N LEU A 136 -1.40 -4.76 -2.00
CA LEU A 136 -0.40 -4.70 -0.93
C LEU A 136 0.74 -5.68 -1.17
N GLN A 137 0.44 -6.87 -1.66
CA GLN A 137 1.46 -7.87 -1.99
C GLN A 137 2.35 -7.39 -3.14
N GLY A 138 1.75 -6.82 -4.18
CA GLY A 138 2.50 -6.25 -5.29
C GLY A 138 3.41 -5.11 -4.85
N LEU A 139 2.88 -4.24 -4.00
CA LEU A 139 3.66 -3.13 -3.44
C LEU A 139 4.82 -3.65 -2.57
N SER A 140 4.57 -4.66 -1.75
CA SER A 140 5.62 -5.25 -0.91
C SER A 140 6.75 -5.85 -1.77
N ASP A 141 6.38 -6.56 -2.84
CA ASP A 141 7.36 -7.12 -3.76
C ASP A 141 8.19 -6.02 -4.41
N ASP A 142 7.56 -4.94 -4.83
CA ASP A 142 8.25 -3.81 -5.46
C ASP A 142 9.18 -3.08 -4.48
N LEU A 143 8.78 -2.98 -3.21
CA LEU A 143 9.64 -2.42 -2.17
C LEU A 143 10.88 -3.30 -1.95
N GLN A 144 10.69 -4.61 -1.88
CA GLN A 144 11.77 -5.57 -1.64
C GLN A 144 12.75 -5.67 -2.81
N THR A 145 12.26 -5.48 -4.04
CA THR A 145 13.07 -5.59 -5.25
C THR A 145 13.52 -4.25 -5.81
N ASP A 146 13.20 -3.16 -5.12
CA ASP A 146 13.55 -1.79 -5.51
C ASP A 146 12.98 -1.42 -6.90
N HIS A 147 11.73 -1.81 -7.16
CA HIS A 147 11.02 -1.53 -8.41
C HIS A 147 9.92 -0.48 -8.23
N ILE A 148 10.01 0.37 -7.21
CA ILE A 148 9.05 1.45 -7.00
C ILE A 148 9.30 2.57 -8.00
N ASP A 149 8.25 3.06 -8.62
CA ASP A 149 8.29 4.28 -9.44
C ASP A 149 8.21 5.50 -8.51
N TRP A 150 9.36 5.97 -8.06
CA TRP A 150 9.43 7.09 -7.12
C TRP A 150 8.91 8.39 -7.72
N ASN A 151 9.03 8.58 -9.03
CA ASN A 151 8.47 9.77 -9.68
C ASN A 151 6.95 9.79 -9.56
N GLN A 152 6.31 8.64 -9.65
CA GLN A 152 4.87 8.54 -9.49
C GLN A 152 4.46 8.80 -8.04
N ILE A 153 5.25 8.35 -7.07
CA ILE A 153 5.00 8.65 -5.65
C ILE A 153 5.09 10.17 -5.40
N VAL A 154 6.12 10.80 -5.95
CA VAL A 154 6.28 12.26 -5.83
C VAL A 154 5.08 12.99 -6.45
N ASP A 155 4.60 12.56 -7.61
CA ASP A 155 3.43 13.15 -8.23
C ASP A 155 2.17 12.94 -7.39
N SER A 156 2.01 11.77 -6.80
CA SER A 156 0.89 11.48 -5.89
C SER A 156 0.91 12.38 -4.66
N MET A 157 2.10 12.70 -4.15
CA MET A 157 2.24 13.64 -3.03
C MET A 157 1.78 15.05 -3.43
N ALA A 158 2.16 15.51 -4.62
CA ALA A 158 1.71 16.81 -5.12
C ALA A 158 0.18 16.84 -5.28
N LYS A 159 -0.40 15.77 -5.79
CA LYS A 159 -1.85 15.65 -5.92
C LYS A 159 -2.56 15.65 -4.56
N ALA A 160 -1.95 15.04 -3.55
CA ALA A 160 -2.48 15.08 -2.18
C ALA A 160 -2.52 16.53 -1.67
N ILE A 161 -1.44 17.29 -1.86
CA ILE A 161 -1.38 18.70 -1.48
C ILE A 161 -2.47 19.49 -2.22
N ALA A 162 -2.62 19.27 -3.52
CA ALA A 162 -3.64 19.95 -4.32
C ALA A 162 -5.06 19.66 -3.82
N ALA A 163 -5.26 18.49 -3.23
CA ALA A 163 -6.55 18.09 -2.63
C ALA A 163 -6.72 18.59 -1.19
N GLY A 164 -5.80 19.39 -0.69
CA GLY A 164 -5.87 19.93 0.68
C GLY A 164 -5.37 18.97 1.74
N LYS A 165 -4.64 17.92 1.33
CA LYS A 165 -4.09 16.91 2.23
C LYS A 165 -2.58 17.11 2.40
N ARG A 166 -1.97 16.25 3.22
CA ARG A 166 -0.53 16.25 3.44
C ARG A 166 0.14 15.31 2.44
N PRO A 167 1.42 15.53 2.09
CA PRO A 167 2.14 14.59 1.22
C PRO A 167 2.10 13.14 1.70
N ALA A 168 2.19 12.91 3.02
CA ALA A 168 2.15 11.57 3.59
C ALA A 168 0.78 10.89 3.45
N ASP A 169 -0.25 11.61 3.05
CA ASP A 169 -1.56 11.04 2.74
C ASP A 169 -1.67 10.53 1.30
N ALA A 170 -0.59 10.63 0.52
CA ALA A 170 -0.55 10.06 -0.82
C ALA A 170 -0.62 8.54 -0.76
N SER A 171 -1.38 7.95 -1.69
CA SER A 171 -1.48 6.51 -1.81
C SER A 171 -0.23 5.94 -2.51
N MET A 172 0.31 4.85 -1.99
CA MET A 172 1.43 4.15 -2.61
C MET A 172 0.98 3.07 -3.61
N THR A 173 -0.31 2.76 -3.66
CA THR A 173 -0.83 1.71 -4.56
C THR A 173 -1.56 2.25 -5.77
N VAL A 174 -1.51 3.55 -6.04
CA VAL A 174 -2.22 4.19 -7.15
C VAL A 174 -1.88 3.53 -8.49
N SER A 175 -0.63 3.11 -8.68
CA SER A 175 -0.16 2.49 -9.91
C SER A 175 -0.74 1.10 -10.14
N TYR A 176 -1.29 0.46 -9.12
CA TYR A 176 -1.82 -0.92 -9.18
C TYR A 176 -3.33 -0.97 -9.36
N THR A 177 -4.03 0.16 -9.24
CA THR A 177 -5.50 0.21 -9.30
C THR A 177 -6.02 0.50 -10.69
N HIS A 178 -5.14 0.61 -11.66
CA HIS A 178 -5.48 0.88 -13.07
C HIS A 178 -5.18 -0.31 -13.99
#